data_9080fd986c9a144877ae52dac13776bd
#
_entry.id   9080fd986c9a144877ae52dac13776bd
#
_cell.length_a   1.000
_cell.length_b   1.000
_cell.length_c   1.000
_cell.angle_alpha   90.00
_cell.angle_beta   90.00
_cell.angle_gamma   90.00
#
_symmetry.space_group_name_H-M   'P 1'
#
loop_
_entity.id
_entity.type
_entity.pdbx_description
1 polymer ?
#
loop_
_entity_poly.entity_id
_entity_poly.type
_entity_poly.pdbx_seq_one_letter_code
_entity_poly.pdbx_strand_id
1 'polypeptide(L)'
;MGYLGRQMAVSDCGILDNGELITYKLQIMKHLLILLFTACTLLTYAQVPEGYPANYAKAPRFKALIYYTQHAEEAHVQFAEQATTFFKKLNYGDGFVLDITTDFSKYPYEKLKEYNVIIMLNTSPNTKAERDAFEQYMENGGGWVGFHAAAYNDKNTHWPWFVKFLGGGVFYCNNWPPQPVLVEVDNEEHPVTKNLPASFVAPASEWYQWTPSPRQNKDVEVLLSLSPKNYPLGIKDVVNFGDFPIVWSNKNYRMIYLNMGHGDEEFIDGTQNLLLVNAFRWVVSKDKSGNPFLK
;
A
#
# COMPACT_ATOMS: atom_id res chain seq x y z
N MET A 1 73.82 28.41 58.65
CA MET A 1 73.09 27.23 58.10
C MET A 1 71.79 27.75 57.53
N GLY A 2 71.79 27.94 56.21
CA GLY A 2 70.68 28.48 55.50
C GLY A 2 69.91 27.42 54.75
N TYR A 3 68.61 27.46 54.80
CA TYR A 3 67.71 26.72 53.92
C TYR A 3 67.00 27.68 52.96
N LEU A 4 67.38 27.59 51.69
CA LEU A 4 66.68 28.26 50.58
C LEU A 4 65.42 27.46 50.22
N GLY A 5 64.26 28.06 50.48
CA GLY A 5 62.98 27.55 49.99
C GLY A 5 62.75 28.00 48.54
N ARG A 6 62.61 27.05 47.60
CA ARG A 6 62.14 27.29 46.24
C ARG A 6 60.60 27.41 46.29
N GLN A 7 60.06 28.57 45.93
CA GLN A 7 58.66 28.75 45.59
C GLN A 7 58.41 28.14 44.21
N MET A 8 57.51 27.13 44.12
CA MET A 8 56.95 26.68 42.87
C MET A 8 55.87 27.67 42.42
N ALA A 9 55.99 28.17 41.22
CA ALA A 9 54.97 28.95 40.57
C ALA A 9 53.76 28.06 40.27
N VAL A 10 52.62 28.39 40.84
CA VAL A 10 51.33 27.78 40.47
C VAL A 10 50.90 28.42 39.17
N SER A 11 50.82 27.61 38.10
CA SER A 11 50.23 28.07 36.82
C SER A 11 48.72 28.31 37.01
N ASP A 12 48.34 29.53 36.71
CA ASP A 12 46.92 29.93 36.66
C ASP A 12 46.17 29.03 35.66
N CYS A 13 45.36 28.16 36.17
CA CYS A 13 44.35 27.47 35.40
C CYS A 13 43.18 28.43 35.25
N GLY A 14 43.11 29.11 34.09
CA GLY A 14 42.08 30.05 33.80
C GLY A 14 40.69 29.38 33.92
N ILE A 15 39.94 29.80 34.95
CA ILE A 15 38.54 29.46 35.09
C ILE A 15 37.78 30.35 34.09
N LEU A 16 37.19 29.73 33.07
CA LEU A 16 36.32 30.44 32.13
C LEU A 16 35.18 31.11 32.91
N ASP A 17 34.93 32.38 32.65
CA ASP A 17 33.81 33.11 33.20
C ASP A 17 32.50 32.44 32.84
N ASN A 18 31.51 32.44 33.74
CA ASN A 18 30.21 31.85 33.53
C ASN A 18 29.51 32.33 32.26
N GLY A 19 29.80 33.54 31.79
CA GLY A 19 29.32 34.09 30.54
C GLY A 19 29.92 33.43 29.30
N GLU A 20 31.21 33.12 29.31
CA GLU A 20 31.88 32.39 28.21
C GLU A 20 31.44 30.94 28.12
N LEU A 21 31.22 30.29 29.26
CA LEU A 21 30.73 28.90 29.32
C LEU A 21 29.28 28.76 28.79
N ILE A 22 28.44 29.76 29.06
CA ILE A 22 27.07 29.82 28.54
C ILE A 22 27.09 30.07 27.03
N THR A 23 27.94 30.96 26.54
CA THR A 23 28.09 31.26 25.11
C THR A 23 28.58 30.02 24.34
N TYR A 24 29.54 29.29 24.89
CA TYR A 24 30.08 28.07 24.29
C TYR A 24 29.04 26.93 24.26
N LYS A 25 28.26 26.75 25.33
CA LYS A 25 27.16 25.77 25.38
C LYS A 25 26.04 26.11 24.38
N LEU A 26 25.69 27.40 24.22
CA LEU A 26 24.71 27.85 23.24
C LEU A 26 25.18 27.62 21.81
N GLN A 27 26.48 27.78 21.54
CA GLN A 27 27.06 27.57 20.23
C GLN A 27 27.12 26.10 19.87
N ILE A 28 27.47 25.21 20.80
CA ILE A 28 27.38 23.74 20.64
C ILE A 28 25.95 23.28 20.41
N MET A 29 25.00 23.82 21.18
CA MET A 29 23.57 23.48 21.00
C MET A 29 23.04 23.90 19.63
N LYS A 30 23.44 25.06 19.10
CA LYS A 30 23.09 25.49 17.75
C LYS A 30 23.66 24.56 16.66
N HIS A 31 24.89 24.11 16.79
CA HIS A 31 25.50 23.16 15.85
C HIS A 31 24.87 21.77 15.93
N LEU A 32 24.52 21.30 17.13
CA LEU A 32 23.78 20.05 17.33
C LEU A 32 22.36 20.11 16.76
N LEU A 33 21.66 21.23 16.91
CA LEU A 33 20.33 21.46 16.31
C LEU A 33 20.40 21.51 14.77
N ILE A 34 21.43 22.13 14.19
CA ILE A 34 21.64 22.16 12.74
C ILE A 34 21.98 20.77 12.22
N LEU A 35 22.80 20.00 12.92
CA LEU A 35 23.11 18.59 12.57
C LEU A 35 21.89 17.69 12.68
N LEU A 36 21.04 17.86 13.70
CA LEU A 36 19.78 17.12 13.84
C LEU A 36 18.78 17.51 12.73
N PHE A 37 18.69 18.80 12.38
CA PHE A 37 17.80 19.24 11.30
C PHE A 37 18.25 18.74 9.93
N THR A 38 19.56 18.72 9.65
CA THR A 38 20.12 18.15 8.41
C THR A 38 20.00 16.63 8.37
N ALA A 39 20.12 15.92 9.50
CA ALA A 39 19.89 14.48 9.57
C ALA A 39 18.40 14.12 9.38
N CYS A 40 17.46 14.89 9.95
CA CYS A 40 16.03 14.70 9.73
C CYS A 40 15.60 14.97 8.28
N THR A 41 16.20 15.93 7.59
CA THR A 41 15.89 16.20 6.18
C THR A 41 16.42 15.11 5.22
N LEU A 42 17.40 14.31 5.64
CA LEU A 42 17.93 13.18 4.88
C LEU A 42 17.12 11.88 5.09
N LEU A 43 16.31 11.79 6.16
CA LEU A 43 15.52 10.58 6.48
C LEU A 43 14.09 10.60 5.89
N THR A 44 13.65 11.68 5.24
CA THR A 44 12.30 11.78 4.68
C THR A 44 12.20 11.55 3.18
N TYR A 45 13.26 11.14 2.52
CA TYR A 45 13.14 10.57 1.19
C TYR A 45 12.88 9.06 1.34
N ALA A 46 11.62 8.65 1.32
CA ALA A 46 11.28 7.28 0.95
C ALA A 46 12.00 7.02 -0.39
N GLN A 47 13.06 6.22 -0.36
CA GLN A 47 13.82 5.89 -1.56
C GLN A 47 12.88 5.20 -2.54
N VAL A 48 12.49 5.92 -3.59
CA VAL A 48 12.02 5.28 -4.81
C VAL A 48 13.20 4.45 -5.30
N PRO A 49 13.05 3.14 -5.53
CA PRO A 49 14.16 2.30 -5.97
C PRO A 49 14.85 2.94 -7.18
N GLU A 50 16.19 3.08 -7.14
CA GLU A 50 17.00 3.56 -8.27
C GLU A 50 16.70 2.67 -9.49
N GLY A 51 16.29 3.28 -10.59
CA GLY A 51 16.02 2.58 -11.84
C GLY A 51 14.89 3.15 -12.68
N TYR A 52 14.30 4.28 -12.30
CA TYR A 52 13.26 4.93 -13.11
C TYR A 52 13.88 5.93 -14.11
N PRO A 53 13.88 5.63 -15.42
CA PRO A 53 14.29 6.63 -16.40
C PRO A 53 13.25 7.75 -16.43
N ALA A 54 13.69 8.98 -16.13
CA ALA A 54 12.92 10.20 -16.34
C ALA A 54 12.70 10.43 -17.85
N ASN A 55 11.62 9.88 -18.39
CA ASN A 55 11.18 10.12 -19.76
C ASN A 55 9.87 10.90 -19.75
N TYR A 56 9.93 12.18 -19.37
CA TYR A 56 8.79 13.11 -19.31
C TYR A 56 8.24 13.55 -20.68
N ALA A 57 8.73 13.01 -21.79
CA ALA A 57 8.40 13.50 -23.14
C ALA A 57 7.54 12.53 -23.97
N LYS A 58 7.04 11.45 -23.40
CA LYS A 58 6.16 10.52 -24.17
C LYS A 58 4.70 10.73 -23.81
N ALA A 59 3.82 10.61 -24.83
CA ALA A 59 2.37 10.57 -24.60
C ALA A 59 2.03 9.56 -23.50
N PRO A 60 1.02 9.85 -22.65
CA PRO A 60 0.67 8.97 -21.53
C PRO A 60 0.37 7.57 -22.07
N ARG A 61 0.95 6.56 -21.43
CA ARG A 61 0.88 5.17 -21.89
C ARG A 61 -0.48 4.54 -21.68
N PHE A 62 -1.21 5.01 -20.66
CA PHE A 62 -2.53 4.52 -20.28
C PHE A 62 -3.23 5.50 -19.33
N LYS A 63 -4.51 5.24 -19.05
CA LYS A 63 -5.31 5.99 -18.07
C LYS A 63 -5.69 5.11 -16.90
N ALA A 64 -5.54 5.63 -15.69
CA ALA A 64 -5.99 5.03 -14.45
C ALA A 64 -7.05 5.91 -13.77
N LEU A 65 -8.06 5.29 -13.16
CA LEU A 65 -9.07 5.94 -12.35
C LEU A 65 -8.96 5.43 -10.91
N ILE A 66 -8.76 6.33 -9.95
CA ILE A 66 -8.94 6.03 -8.52
C ILE A 66 -10.37 6.36 -8.14
N TYR A 67 -11.05 5.41 -7.49
CA TYR A 67 -12.34 5.61 -6.85
C TYR A 67 -12.26 5.30 -5.35
N TYR A 68 -12.67 6.25 -4.52
CA TYR A 68 -12.81 6.09 -3.08
C TYR A 68 -13.99 6.89 -2.55
N THR A 69 -14.37 6.69 -1.28
CA THR A 69 -15.40 7.48 -0.61
C THR A 69 -14.83 8.18 0.62
N GLN A 70 -15.33 9.38 0.91
CA GLN A 70 -15.07 10.11 2.16
C GLN A 70 -16.09 9.77 3.26
N HIS A 71 -17.08 8.93 2.96
CA HIS A 71 -18.17 8.52 3.85
C HIS A 71 -17.99 7.09 4.35
N ALA A 72 -16.77 6.74 4.77
CA ALA A 72 -16.42 5.45 5.35
C ALA A 72 -15.84 5.65 6.74
N GLU A 73 -15.47 4.56 7.39
CA GLU A 73 -14.68 4.57 8.60
C GLU A 73 -13.38 5.38 8.42
N GLU A 74 -12.98 6.12 9.46
CA GLU A 74 -11.83 7.04 9.39
C GLU A 74 -10.55 6.36 8.88
N ALA A 75 -10.25 5.14 9.36
CA ALA A 75 -9.08 4.39 8.91
C ALA A 75 -9.13 4.05 7.41
N HIS A 76 -10.32 3.79 6.85
CA HIS A 76 -10.50 3.56 5.42
C HIS A 76 -10.27 4.84 4.60
N VAL A 77 -10.68 6.00 5.13
CA VAL A 77 -10.45 7.30 4.47
C VAL A 77 -8.95 7.65 4.51
N GLN A 78 -8.30 7.49 5.66
CA GLN A 78 -6.87 7.71 5.83
C GLN A 78 -6.04 6.85 4.86
N PHE A 79 -6.37 5.56 4.75
CA PHE A 79 -5.76 4.68 3.75
C PHE A 79 -5.95 5.23 2.32
N ALA A 80 -7.17 5.61 1.94
CA ALA A 80 -7.46 6.09 0.59
C ALA A 80 -6.68 7.37 0.24
N GLU A 81 -6.47 8.26 1.18
CA GLU A 81 -5.66 9.48 1.01
C GLU A 81 -4.17 9.14 0.82
N GLN A 82 -3.63 8.23 1.63
CA GLN A 82 -2.25 7.75 1.49
C GLN A 82 -2.05 7.00 0.17
N ALA A 83 -2.97 6.10 -0.19
CA ALA A 83 -2.96 5.39 -1.47
C ALA A 83 -2.99 6.36 -2.65
N THR A 84 -3.85 7.38 -2.60
CA THR A 84 -3.91 8.42 -3.63
C THR A 84 -2.56 9.14 -3.77
N THR A 85 -1.90 9.45 -2.66
CA THR A 85 -0.57 10.05 -2.65
C THR A 85 0.48 9.11 -3.25
N PHE A 86 0.42 7.82 -2.90
CA PHE A 86 1.30 6.79 -3.43
C PHE A 86 1.16 6.66 -4.96
N PHE A 87 -0.06 6.54 -5.49
CA PHE A 87 -0.28 6.44 -6.93
C PHE A 87 0.05 7.73 -7.70
N LYS A 88 -0.11 8.91 -7.09
CA LYS A 88 0.39 10.17 -7.67
C LYS A 88 1.90 10.15 -7.81
N LYS A 89 2.65 9.68 -6.80
CA LYS A 89 4.11 9.53 -6.89
C LYS A 89 4.51 8.52 -7.97
N LEU A 90 3.82 7.38 -8.04
CA LEU A 90 4.06 6.36 -9.06
C LEU A 90 3.82 6.91 -10.47
N ASN A 91 2.80 7.75 -10.66
CA ASN A 91 2.52 8.40 -11.94
C ASN A 91 3.69 9.26 -12.44
N TYR A 92 4.41 9.98 -11.57
CA TYR A 92 5.59 10.75 -11.98
C TYR A 92 6.68 9.87 -12.60
N GLY A 93 6.82 8.61 -12.14
CA GLY A 93 7.78 7.65 -12.71
C GLY A 93 7.28 6.96 -13.97
N ASP A 94 6.05 6.51 -13.99
CA ASP A 94 5.49 5.64 -15.04
C ASP A 94 4.78 6.41 -16.17
N GLY A 95 4.42 7.69 -15.96
CA GLY A 95 3.88 8.58 -17.01
C GLY A 95 2.52 8.15 -17.55
N PHE A 96 1.52 7.97 -16.69
CA PHE A 96 0.12 7.69 -17.06
C PHE A 96 -0.82 8.85 -16.67
N VAL A 97 -2.03 8.88 -17.23
CA VAL A 97 -3.07 9.80 -16.77
C VAL A 97 -3.75 9.21 -15.54
N LEU A 98 -3.84 9.98 -14.47
CA LEU A 98 -4.48 9.58 -13.23
C LEU A 98 -5.65 10.51 -12.91
N ASP A 99 -6.87 10.01 -13.05
CA ASP A 99 -8.08 10.68 -12.59
C ASP A 99 -8.49 10.11 -11.24
N ILE A 100 -9.11 10.96 -10.41
CA ILE A 100 -9.54 10.60 -9.06
C ILE A 100 -10.99 11.04 -8.89
N THR A 101 -11.82 10.16 -8.32
CA THR A 101 -13.22 10.48 -8.06
C THR A 101 -13.69 9.91 -6.72
N THR A 102 -14.61 10.64 -6.08
CA THR A 102 -15.41 10.16 -4.95
C THR A 102 -16.87 9.87 -5.34
N ASP A 103 -17.20 10.02 -6.63
CA ASP A 103 -18.55 9.86 -7.17
C ASP A 103 -18.48 8.98 -8.43
N PHE A 104 -18.80 7.69 -8.26
CA PHE A 104 -18.75 6.72 -9.36
C PHE A 104 -19.91 6.90 -10.35
N SER A 105 -21.00 7.54 -9.95
CA SER A 105 -22.16 7.80 -10.83
C SER A 105 -21.81 8.65 -12.05
N LYS A 106 -20.72 9.42 -11.97
CA LYS A 106 -20.19 10.22 -13.10
C LYS A 106 -19.43 9.39 -14.14
N TYR A 107 -19.34 8.07 -13.94
CA TYR A 107 -18.55 7.17 -14.77
C TYR A 107 -19.41 6.03 -15.35
N PRO A 108 -20.36 6.33 -16.24
CA PRO A 108 -21.06 5.29 -17.01
C PRO A 108 -20.05 4.48 -17.84
N TYR A 109 -20.45 3.31 -18.34
CA TYR A 109 -19.57 2.44 -19.12
C TYR A 109 -18.84 3.17 -20.26
N GLU A 110 -19.52 4.05 -20.98
CA GLU A 110 -18.94 4.82 -22.09
C GLU A 110 -17.73 5.67 -21.66
N LYS A 111 -17.69 6.10 -20.41
CA LYS A 111 -16.57 6.81 -19.81
C LYS A 111 -15.55 5.84 -19.19
N LEU A 112 -16.01 4.79 -18.49
CA LEU A 112 -15.12 3.80 -17.89
C LEU A 112 -14.25 3.10 -18.92
N LYS A 113 -14.76 2.81 -20.11
CA LYS A 113 -13.98 2.14 -21.17
C LYS A 113 -12.76 2.92 -21.65
N GLU A 114 -12.63 4.21 -21.32
CA GLU A 114 -11.44 5.00 -21.62
C GLU A 114 -10.26 4.66 -20.69
N TYR A 115 -10.55 4.08 -19.51
CA TYR A 115 -9.53 3.73 -18.53
C TYR A 115 -9.02 2.31 -18.75
N ASN A 116 -7.72 2.14 -18.53
CA ASN A 116 -7.07 0.83 -18.59
C ASN A 116 -7.18 0.08 -17.27
N VAL A 117 -7.28 0.83 -16.16
CA VAL A 117 -7.41 0.28 -14.81
C VAL A 117 -8.27 1.20 -13.95
N ILE A 118 -9.12 0.58 -13.14
CA ILE A 118 -9.83 1.21 -12.02
C ILE A 118 -9.22 0.71 -10.73
N ILE A 119 -8.81 1.64 -9.87
CA ILE A 119 -8.26 1.37 -8.54
C ILE A 119 -9.35 1.72 -7.55
N MET A 120 -9.88 0.73 -6.84
CA MET A 120 -10.91 0.95 -5.82
C MET A 120 -10.31 0.86 -4.44
N LEU A 121 -10.42 1.96 -3.68
CA LEU A 121 -9.86 2.10 -2.34
C LEU A 121 -11.01 2.06 -1.33
N ASN A 122 -11.16 0.94 -0.64
CA ASN A 122 -12.17 0.74 0.43
C ASN A 122 -13.63 1.05 0.02
N THR A 123 -13.93 0.99 -1.27
CA THR A 123 -15.29 1.21 -1.77
C THR A 123 -15.52 0.44 -3.05
N SER A 124 -16.78 0.20 -3.38
CA SER A 124 -17.22 -0.46 -4.62
C SER A 124 -18.49 0.23 -5.17
N PRO A 125 -18.87 0.00 -6.43
CA PRO A 125 -20.12 0.50 -7.00
C PRO A 125 -21.32 0.15 -6.14
N ASN A 126 -22.18 1.12 -5.86
CA ASN A 126 -23.26 0.96 -4.89
C ASN A 126 -24.63 0.83 -5.57
N THR A 127 -24.92 1.67 -6.55
CA THR A 127 -26.20 1.63 -7.27
C THR A 127 -26.19 0.58 -8.39
N LYS A 128 -27.37 0.15 -8.81
CA LYS A 128 -27.46 -0.80 -9.94
C LYS A 128 -26.78 -0.28 -11.20
N ALA A 129 -26.96 0.99 -11.52
CA ALA A 129 -26.35 1.58 -12.71
C ALA A 129 -24.82 1.58 -12.66
N GLU A 130 -24.25 1.88 -11.49
CA GLU A 130 -22.81 1.84 -11.27
C GLU A 130 -22.27 0.40 -11.36
N ARG A 131 -23.00 -0.58 -10.78
CA ARG A 131 -22.64 -2.00 -10.86
C ARG A 131 -22.67 -2.50 -12.29
N ASP A 132 -23.76 -2.22 -13.03
CA ASP A 132 -23.89 -2.60 -14.43
C ASP A 132 -22.73 -2.01 -15.29
N ALA A 133 -22.37 -0.75 -15.05
CA ALA A 133 -21.28 -0.09 -15.76
C ALA A 133 -19.92 -0.75 -15.45
N PHE A 134 -19.68 -1.11 -14.20
CA PHE A 134 -18.46 -1.79 -13.77
C PHE A 134 -18.39 -3.23 -14.32
N GLU A 135 -19.49 -4.00 -14.23
CA GLU A 135 -19.59 -5.33 -14.84
C GLU A 135 -19.23 -5.26 -16.33
N GLN A 136 -19.90 -4.38 -17.07
CA GLN A 136 -19.64 -4.21 -18.50
C GLN A 136 -18.19 -3.82 -18.78
N TYR A 137 -17.58 -2.97 -17.95
CA TYR A 137 -16.18 -2.59 -18.06
C TYR A 137 -15.24 -3.79 -17.88
N MET A 138 -15.47 -4.62 -16.86
CA MET A 138 -14.65 -5.81 -16.59
C MET A 138 -14.83 -6.90 -17.65
N GLU A 139 -16.08 -7.17 -18.07
CA GLU A 139 -16.39 -8.16 -19.13
C GLU A 139 -15.78 -7.76 -20.48
N ASN A 140 -15.54 -6.47 -20.71
CA ASN A 140 -14.85 -5.95 -21.90
C ASN A 140 -13.33 -5.78 -21.68
N GLY A 141 -12.72 -6.52 -20.75
CA GLY A 141 -11.29 -6.59 -20.52
C GLY A 141 -10.70 -5.37 -19.82
N GLY A 142 -11.49 -4.62 -19.05
CA GLY A 142 -11.00 -3.61 -18.12
C GLY A 142 -10.06 -4.18 -17.07
N GLY A 143 -9.22 -3.34 -16.47
CA GLY A 143 -8.34 -3.73 -15.37
C GLY A 143 -8.87 -3.25 -14.02
N TRP A 144 -8.67 -4.04 -12.96
CA TRP A 144 -9.10 -3.67 -11.61
C TRP A 144 -8.04 -3.99 -10.57
N VAL A 145 -7.80 -3.03 -9.68
CA VAL A 145 -7.02 -3.21 -8.45
C VAL A 145 -7.93 -2.81 -7.29
N GLY A 146 -8.29 -3.77 -6.46
CA GLY A 146 -9.18 -3.53 -5.31
C GLY A 146 -8.46 -3.71 -3.99
N PHE A 147 -8.63 -2.74 -3.11
CA PHE A 147 -8.04 -2.74 -1.79
C PHE A 147 -9.08 -2.97 -0.71
N HIS A 148 -8.82 -3.94 0.16
CA HIS A 148 -9.51 -4.17 1.42
C HIS A 148 -11.04 -4.17 1.27
N ALA A 149 -11.75 -3.18 1.84
CA ALA A 149 -13.21 -3.10 1.77
C ALA A 149 -13.76 -2.88 0.35
N ALA A 150 -12.91 -2.65 -0.68
CA ALA A 150 -13.36 -2.64 -2.07
C ALA A 150 -13.90 -3.99 -2.53
N ALA A 151 -13.49 -5.10 -1.90
CA ALA A 151 -14.01 -6.43 -2.16
C ALA A 151 -15.10 -6.85 -1.15
N TYR A 152 -15.43 -6.01 -0.18
CA TYR A 152 -16.42 -6.38 0.84
C TYR A 152 -17.72 -6.82 0.18
N ASN A 153 -18.14 -8.00 0.54
CA ASN A 153 -19.43 -8.56 0.18
C ASN A 153 -19.87 -9.49 1.31
N ASP A 154 -21.14 -9.53 1.56
CA ASP A 154 -21.78 -10.40 2.53
C ASP A 154 -23.05 -11.01 1.95
N LYS A 155 -23.78 -11.79 2.76
CA LYS A 155 -25.06 -12.39 2.37
C LYS A 155 -26.14 -11.39 1.92
N ASN A 156 -25.97 -10.09 2.26
CA ASN A 156 -26.92 -9.02 1.95
C ASN A 156 -26.48 -8.18 0.74
N THR A 157 -25.30 -8.42 0.20
CA THR A 157 -24.73 -7.60 -0.89
C THR A 157 -25.53 -7.71 -2.19
N HIS A 158 -26.24 -8.81 -2.42
CA HIS A 158 -27.11 -9.04 -3.60
C HIS A 158 -26.44 -8.66 -4.94
N TRP A 159 -25.16 -8.99 -5.09
CA TRP A 159 -24.40 -8.80 -6.31
C TRP A 159 -23.65 -10.07 -6.72
N PRO A 160 -24.39 -11.10 -7.23
CA PRO A 160 -23.82 -12.43 -7.51
C PRO A 160 -22.66 -12.40 -8.51
N TRP A 161 -22.72 -11.50 -9.50
CA TRP A 161 -21.63 -11.31 -10.46
C TRP A 161 -20.33 -10.93 -9.74
N PHE A 162 -20.41 -9.99 -8.79
CA PHE A 162 -19.24 -9.52 -8.05
C PHE A 162 -18.61 -10.61 -7.18
N VAL A 163 -19.44 -11.42 -6.53
CA VAL A 163 -18.97 -12.60 -5.77
C VAL A 163 -18.21 -13.55 -6.69
N LYS A 164 -18.75 -13.85 -7.89
CA LYS A 164 -18.07 -14.67 -8.89
C LYS A 164 -16.79 -14.00 -9.40
N PHE A 165 -16.82 -12.71 -9.67
CA PHE A 165 -15.67 -11.90 -10.09
C PHE A 165 -14.52 -11.99 -9.08
N LEU A 166 -14.83 -11.89 -7.78
CA LEU A 166 -13.85 -12.03 -6.70
C LEU A 166 -13.35 -13.46 -6.47
N GLY A 167 -13.99 -14.45 -7.07
CA GLY A 167 -13.59 -15.86 -6.95
C GLY A 167 -14.50 -16.73 -6.09
N GLY A 168 -15.65 -16.21 -5.63
CA GLY A 168 -16.68 -16.96 -4.93
C GLY A 168 -16.68 -16.84 -3.41
N GLY A 169 -15.62 -16.28 -2.80
CA GLY A 169 -15.55 -16.05 -1.36
C GLY A 169 -16.45 -14.90 -0.90
N VAL A 170 -17.15 -15.12 0.20
CA VAL A 170 -17.95 -14.11 0.89
C VAL A 170 -17.23 -13.75 2.18
N PHE A 171 -17.21 -12.44 2.52
CA PHE A 171 -16.62 -11.97 3.78
C PHE A 171 -17.25 -12.68 4.98
N TYR A 172 -16.42 -13.18 5.86
CA TYR A 172 -16.84 -13.89 7.07
C TYR A 172 -16.57 -13.07 8.34
N CYS A 173 -15.32 -12.70 8.58
CA CYS A 173 -14.90 -11.84 9.68
C CYS A 173 -13.46 -11.32 9.45
N ASN A 174 -13.02 -10.43 10.31
CA ASN A 174 -11.66 -9.91 10.39
C ASN A 174 -11.11 -10.01 11.82
N ASN A 175 -9.81 -9.80 11.98
CA ASN A 175 -9.19 -9.59 13.28
C ASN A 175 -9.56 -8.21 13.84
N TRP A 176 -9.51 -8.11 15.15
CA TRP A 176 -9.58 -6.85 15.88
C TRP A 176 -8.73 -6.94 17.17
N PRO A 177 -7.91 -5.94 17.49
CA PRO A 177 -7.61 -4.72 16.72
C PRO A 177 -6.78 -5.01 15.46
N PRO A 178 -6.57 -4.00 14.56
CA PRO A 178 -5.62 -4.10 13.46
C PRO A 178 -4.22 -4.50 13.95
N GLN A 179 -3.55 -5.40 13.25
CA GLN A 179 -2.26 -5.94 13.67
C GLN A 179 -1.32 -6.13 12.48
N PRO A 180 0.01 -5.93 12.66
CA PRO A 180 0.99 -6.41 11.71
C PRO A 180 0.98 -7.95 11.71
N VAL A 181 1.23 -8.54 10.55
CA VAL A 181 1.18 -10.00 10.37
C VAL A 181 2.35 -10.50 9.54
N LEU A 182 2.77 -11.72 9.81
CA LEU A 182 3.66 -12.45 8.92
C LEU A 182 2.84 -12.96 7.72
N VAL A 183 3.27 -12.55 6.53
CA VAL A 183 2.69 -12.96 5.24
C VAL A 183 3.62 -13.96 4.59
N GLU A 184 3.05 -14.98 3.95
CA GLU A 184 3.75 -15.97 3.14
C GLU A 184 3.37 -15.79 1.66
N VAL A 185 4.37 -15.90 0.77
CA VAL A 185 4.17 -15.85 -0.67
C VAL A 185 3.77 -17.23 -1.17
N ASP A 186 2.57 -17.37 -1.73
CA ASP A 186 2.05 -18.65 -2.25
C ASP A 186 2.61 -19.01 -3.63
N ASN A 187 2.88 -18.00 -4.47
CA ASN A 187 3.47 -18.20 -5.78
C ASN A 187 4.60 -17.19 -6.02
N GLU A 188 5.85 -17.62 -5.91
CA GLU A 188 7.05 -16.80 -6.08
C GLU A 188 7.34 -16.47 -7.57
N GLU A 189 6.77 -17.22 -8.51
CA GLU A 189 7.02 -17.04 -9.95
C GLU A 189 6.10 -16.02 -10.59
N HIS A 190 5.02 -15.64 -9.92
CA HIS A 190 4.08 -14.67 -10.47
C HIS A 190 4.69 -13.26 -10.54
N PRO A 191 4.44 -12.47 -11.62
CA PRO A 191 5.00 -11.12 -11.75
C PRO A 191 4.70 -10.17 -10.57
N VAL A 192 3.57 -10.35 -9.89
CA VAL A 192 3.17 -9.56 -8.72
C VAL A 192 4.06 -9.81 -7.51
N THR A 193 4.54 -11.03 -7.35
CA THR A 193 5.40 -11.43 -6.23
C THR A 193 6.89 -11.36 -6.56
N LYS A 194 7.23 -10.92 -7.76
CA LYS A 194 8.61 -10.81 -8.21
C LYS A 194 9.46 -9.94 -7.28
N ASN A 195 10.60 -10.48 -6.87
CA ASN A 195 11.56 -9.85 -5.94
C ASN A 195 11.03 -9.62 -4.51
N LEU A 196 9.90 -10.22 -4.14
CA LEU A 196 9.51 -10.31 -2.75
C LEU A 196 10.29 -11.44 -2.05
N PRO A 197 10.56 -11.33 -0.75
CA PRO A 197 11.03 -12.48 0.04
C PRO A 197 9.88 -13.50 0.17
N ALA A 198 10.21 -14.77 0.41
CA ALA A 198 9.22 -15.85 0.59
C ALA A 198 8.22 -15.56 1.73
N SER A 199 8.60 -14.71 2.69
CA SER A 199 7.71 -14.19 3.73
C SER A 199 8.19 -12.83 4.22
N PHE A 200 7.26 -11.98 4.69
CA PHE A 200 7.59 -10.68 5.29
C PHE A 200 6.51 -10.28 6.30
N VAL A 201 6.80 -9.28 7.13
CA VAL A 201 5.81 -8.73 8.07
C VAL A 201 5.14 -7.54 7.37
N ALA A 202 3.84 -7.67 7.08
CA ALA A 202 3.03 -6.59 6.58
C ALA A 202 2.65 -5.61 7.71
N PRO A 203 2.49 -4.31 7.43
CA PRO A 203 1.98 -3.33 8.39
C PRO A 203 0.64 -3.70 9.00
N ALA A 204 0.28 -3.02 10.08
CA ALA A 204 -0.99 -3.27 10.76
C ALA A 204 -2.19 -3.01 9.86
N SER A 205 -3.08 -3.97 9.76
CA SER A 205 -4.33 -3.90 8.99
C SER A 205 -5.40 -4.77 9.61
N GLU A 206 -6.62 -4.68 9.10
CA GLU A 206 -7.66 -5.67 9.30
C GLU A 206 -7.56 -6.74 8.22
N TRP A 207 -7.45 -8.00 8.66
CA TRP A 207 -7.26 -9.14 7.76
C TRP A 207 -8.55 -9.91 7.62
N TYR A 208 -9.14 -9.89 6.42
CA TYR A 208 -10.44 -10.49 6.13
C TYR A 208 -10.35 -11.99 5.86
N GLN A 209 -11.19 -12.76 6.53
CA GLN A 209 -11.46 -14.14 6.19
C GLN A 209 -12.64 -14.25 5.22
N TRP A 210 -12.53 -15.18 4.30
CA TRP A 210 -13.50 -15.44 3.24
C TRP A 210 -14.02 -16.86 3.31
N THR A 211 -15.31 -17.09 3.09
CA THR A 211 -15.87 -18.42 3.06
C THR A 211 -16.84 -18.61 1.89
N PRO A 212 -16.67 -19.66 1.03
CA PRO A 212 -15.51 -20.54 1.00
C PRO A 212 -14.21 -19.75 0.74
N SER A 213 -13.04 -20.39 0.98
CA SER A 213 -11.77 -19.75 0.59
C SER A 213 -11.73 -19.52 -0.92
N PRO A 214 -11.29 -18.33 -1.39
CA PRO A 214 -11.06 -18.09 -2.82
C PRO A 214 -10.16 -19.15 -3.48
N ARG A 215 -9.23 -19.77 -2.73
CA ARG A 215 -8.35 -20.84 -3.19
C ARG A 215 -9.10 -22.08 -3.68
N GLN A 216 -10.33 -22.31 -3.23
CA GLN A 216 -11.13 -23.45 -3.69
C GLN A 216 -11.64 -23.29 -5.12
N ASN A 217 -11.59 -22.09 -5.68
CA ASN A 217 -11.95 -21.83 -7.06
C ASN A 217 -10.73 -22.04 -7.97
N LYS A 218 -10.80 -22.97 -8.92
CA LYS A 218 -9.72 -23.28 -9.88
C LYS A 218 -9.30 -22.10 -10.77
N ASP A 219 -10.17 -21.12 -10.93
CA ASP A 219 -9.92 -19.91 -11.71
C ASP A 219 -9.27 -18.80 -10.89
N VAL A 220 -9.13 -18.98 -9.57
CA VAL A 220 -8.41 -18.08 -8.68
C VAL A 220 -6.96 -18.53 -8.52
N GLU A 221 -6.06 -17.57 -8.55
CA GLU A 221 -4.66 -17.74 -8.20
C GLU A 221 -4.36 -16.92 -6.94
N VAL A 222 -4.13 -17.60 -5.83
CA VAL A 222 -3.72 -16.98 -4.58
C VAL A 222 -2.23 -16.71 -4.65
N LEU A 223 -1.85 -15.48 -4.34
CA LEU A 223 -0.46 -15.00 -4.42
C LEU A 223 0.18 -14.83 -3.04
N LEU A 224 -0.60 -14.37 -2.05
CA LEU A 224 -0.16 -14.22 -0.67
C LEU A 224 -1.26 -14.69 0.30
N SER A 225 -0.81 -15.32 1.39
CA SER A 225 -1.66 -15.72 2.50
C SER A 225 -1.05 -15.31 3.84
N LEU A 226 -1.88 -15.22 4.87
CA LEU A 226 -1.37 -15.07 6.23
C LEU A 226 -0.70 -16.38 6.69
N SER A 227 0.49 -16.26 7.28
CA SER A 227 1.15 -17.41 7.91
C SER A 227 0.34 -17.94 9.09
N PRO A 228 0.18 -19.26 9.25
CA PRO A 228 -0.42 -19.87 10.44
C PRO A 228 0.28 -19.48 11.74
N LYS A 229 1.53 -19.00 11.68
CA LYS A 229 2.30 -18.53 12.83
C LYS A 229 1.71 -17.29 13.50
N ASN A 230 0.81 -16.57 12.81
CA ASN A 230 0.15 -15.38 13.35
C ASN A 230 -0.95 -15.70 14.37
N TYR A 231 -1.50 -16.90 14.37
CA TYR A 231 -2.67 -17.20 15.21
C TYR A 231 -2.34 -17.12 16.71
N PRO A 232 -3.26 -16.59 17.54
CA PRO A 232 -4.72 -16.43 17.32
C PRO A 232 -5.22 -15.08 16.75
N LEU A 233 -4.46 -14.09 16.38
CA LEU A 233 -4.85 -12.82 15.74
C LEU A 233 -6.08 -12.08 16.34
N GLY A 234 -6.69 -12.55 17.41
CA GLY A 234 -7.93 -11.96 17.95
C GLY A 234 -9.18 -12.14 17.07
N ILE A 235 -9.15 -13.03 16.10
CA ILE A 235 -10.34 -13.40 15.31
C ILE A 235 -11.26 -14.33 16.09
N LYS A 236 -12.58 -14.14 15.87
CA LYS A 236 -13.59 -14.94 16.58
C LYS A 236 -13.52 -16.42 16.23
N ASP A 237 -13.43 -16.71 14.95
CA ASP A 237 -13.39 -18.08 14.42
C ASP A 237 -12.37 -18.17 13.28
N VAL A 238 -11.64 -19.26 13.19
CA VAL A 238 -10.77 -19.57 12.05
C VAL A 238 -11.54 -20.51 11.13
N VAL A 239 -11.85 -20.03 9.90
CA VAL A 239 -12.54 -20.80 8.89
C VAL A 239 -11.57 -21.45 7.90
N ASN A 240 -12.06 -22.33 7.04
CA ASN A 240 -11.30 -23.01 5.98
C ASN A 240 -10.02 -23.70 6.49
N PHE A 241 -10.03 -24.24 7.72
CA PHE A 241 -8.86 -24.89 8.34
C PHE A 241 -7.62 -23.98 8.44
N GLY A 242 -7.82 -22.66 8.54
CA GLY A 242 -6.75 -21.67 8.63
C GLY A 242 -6.16 -21.23 7.28
N ASP A 243 -6.76 -21.60 6.16
CA ASP A 243 -6.42 -21.01 4.87
C ASP A 243 -6.92 -19.57 4.79
N PHE A 244 -5.99 -18.63 4.67
CA PHE A 244 -6.25 -17.21 4.83
C PHE A 244 -5.64 -16.37 3.69
N PRO A 245 -6.16 -16.50 2.46
CA PRO A 245 -5.72 -15.71 1.31
C PRO A 245 -5.95 -14.21 1.54
N ILE A 246 -4.95 -13.40 1.24
CA ILE A 246 -5.01 -11.94 1.37
C ILE A 246 -4.71 -11.19 0.06
N VAL A 247 -4.05 -11.85 -0.89
CA VAL A 247 -3.82 -11.32 -2.24
C VAL A 247 -4.09 -12.41 -3.26
N TRP A 248 -4.96 -12.12 -4.23
CA TRP A 248 -5.26 -13.06 -5.31
C TRP A 248 -5.72 -12.37 -6.59
N SER A 249 -5.67 -13.11 -7.69
CA SER A 249 -6.28 -12.76 -8.96
C SER A 249 -7.29 -13.83 -9.41
N ASN A 250 -8.26 -13.43 -10.26
CA ASN A 250 -9.15 -14.34 -10.96
C ASN A 250 -8.72 -14.36 -12.44
N LYS A 251 -8.33 -15.53 -12.94
CA LYS A 251 -7.79 -15.73 -14.29
C LYS A 251 -8.73 -15.34 -15.42
N ASN A 252 -10.04 -15.22 -15.13
CA ASN A 252 -11.05 -14.80 -16.09
C ASN A 252 -11.07 -13.27 -16.30
N TYR A 253 -10.37 -12.48 -15.46
CA TYR A 253 -10.38 -11.03 -15.48
C TYR A 253 -8.98 -10.46 -15.28
N ARG A 254 -8.76 -9.24 -15.73
CA ARG A 254 -7.55 -8.46 -15.41
C ARG A 254 -7.72 -7.80 -14.06
N MET A 255 -7.68 -8.58 -13.00
CA MET A 255 -7.96 -8.09 -11.65
C MET A 255 -6.96 -8.60 -10.63
N ILE A 256 -6.76 -7.80 -9.59
CA ILE A 256 -6.08 -8.21 -8.38
C ILE A 256 -6.80 -7.62 -7.17
N TYR A 257 -6.98 -8.45 -6.17
CA TYR A 257 -7.42 -8.03 -4.85
C TYR A 257 -6.25 -8.04 -3.87
N LEU A 258 -6.19 -7.02 -3.03
CA LEU A 258 -5.20 -6.80 -1.98
C LEU A 258 -5.95 -6.52 -0.67
N ASN A 259 -5.75 -7.33 0.35
CA ASN A 259 -6.46 -7.13 1.63
C ASN A 259 -5.90 -5.97 2.45
N MET A 260 -4.72 -5.47 2.15
CA MET A 260 -4.14 -4.28 2.76
C MET A 260 -5.06 -3.09 2.54
N GLY A 261 -5.28 -2.25 3.57
CA GLY A 261 -6.15 -1.09 3.37
C GLY A 261 -6.80 -0.47 4.59
N HIS A 262 -6.34 -0.76 5.80
CA HIS A 262 -6.92 -0.22 7.02
C HIS A 262 -5.91 0.60 7.82
N GLY A 263 -5.96 1.93 7.68
CA GLY A 263 -5.10 2.87 8.39
C GLY A 263 -4.13 3.62 7.49
N ASP A 264 -3.34 4.49 8.08
CA ASP A 264 -2.40 5.39 7.40
C ASP A 264 -0.96 4.86 7.33
N GLU A 265 -0.66 3.75 8.02
CA GLU A 265 0.68 3.15 8.07
C GLU A 265 0.95 2.11 6.97
N GLU A 266 -0.01 1.83 6.10
CA GLU A 266 0.07 0.77 5.09
C GLU A 266 1.21 0.97 4.07
N PHE A 267 1.70 2.19 3.88
CA PHE A 267 2.74 2.53 2.89
C PHE A 267 4.13 2.75 3.49
N ILE A 268 4.34 2.39 4.77
CA ILE A 268 5.65 2.56 5.43
C ILE A 268 6.65 1.43 5.13
N ASP A 269 6.17 0.26 4.71
CA ASP A 269 7.01 -0.90 4.42
C ASP A 269 7.39 -0.99 2.95
N GLY A 270 8.69 -1.10 2.67
CA GLY A 270 9.22 -1.15 1.30
C GLY A 270 8.86 -2.44 0.56
N THR A 271 8.72 -3.58 1.25
CA THR A 271 8.36 -4.87 0.65
C THR A 271 6.89 -4.85 0.24
N GLN A 272 6.01 -4.35 1.12
CA GLN A 272 4.61 -4.15 0.77
C GLN A 272 4.45 -3.16 -0.38
N ASN A 273 5.17 -2.03 -0.36
CA ASN A 273 5.14 -1.08 -1.47
C ASN A 273 5.57 -1.70 -2.80
N LEU A 274 6.58 -2.57 -2.79
CA LEU A 274 6.99 -3.31 -3.99
C LEU A 274 5.86 -4.23 -4.49
N LEU A 275 5.19 -4.95 -3.60
CA LEU A 275 4.00 -5.75 -3.94
C LEU A 275 2.93 -4.90 -4.63
N LEU A 276 2.60 -3.72 -4.06
CA LEU A 276 1.56 -2.83 -4.60
C LEU A 276 1.93 -2.29 -5.98
N VAL A 277 3.19 -1.90 -6.19
CA VAL A 277 3.72 -1.47 -7.50
C VAL A 277 3.64 -2.61 -8.52
N ASN A 278 4.08 -3.80 -8.14
CA ASN A 278 4.04 -4.97 -9.00
C ASN A 278 2.60 -5.34 -9.39
N ALA A 279 1.67 -5.33 -8.42
CA ALA A 279 0.26 -5.60 -8.63
C ALA A 279 -0.37 -4.63 -9.64
N PHE A 280 -0.17 -3.33 -9.44
CA PHE A 280 -0.64 -2.31 -10.36
C PHE A 280 -0.05 -2.48 -11.76
N ARG A 281 1.27 -2.63 -11.86
CA ARG A 281 1.96 -2.80 -13.15
C ARG A 281 1.53 -4.07 -13.87
N TRP A 282 1.29 -5.16 -13.14
CA TRP A 282 0.79 -6.38 -13.74
C TRP A 282 -0.59 -6.20 -14.37
N VAL A 283 -1.52 -5.53 -13.68
CA VAL A 283 -2.86 -5.25 -14.21
C VAL A 283 -2.80 -4.36 -15.45
N VAL A 284 -1.89 -3.37 -15.50
CA VAL A 284 -1.76 -2.48 -16.67
C VAL A 284 -0.76 -2.96 -17.73
N SER A 285 -0.08 -4.09 -17.52
CA SER A 285 0.95 -4.59 -18.46
C SER A 285 0.43 -5.00 -19.83
N LYS A 286 -0.87 -5.23 -19.95
CA LYS A 286 -1.53 -5.62 -21.18
C LYS A 286 -2.72 -4.71 -21.46
N ASP A 287 -2.98 -4.43 -22.73
CA ASP A 287 -4.20 -3.79 -23.15
C ASP A 287 -5.42 -4.74 -23.02
N LYS A 288 -6.62 -4.23 -23.33
CA LYS A 288 -7.85 -5.01 -23.29
C LYS A 288 -7.86 -6.20 -24.26
N SER A 289 -6.96 -6.20 -25.25
CA SER A 289 -6.78 -7.28 -26.24
C SER A 289 -5.65 -8.24 -25.85
N GLY A 290 -5.00 -8.02 -24.69
CA GLY A 290 -3.90 -8.85 -24.20
C GLY A 290 -2.52 -8.45 -24.76
N ASN A 291 -2.41 -7.37 -25.50
CA ASN A 291 -1.13 -6.86 -26.01
C ASN A 291 -0.34 -6.15 -24.91
N PRO A 292 1.00 -6.29 -24.86
CA PRO A 292 1.81 -5.60 -23.85
C PRO A 292 1.76 -4.07 -24.01
N PHE A 293 1.41 -3.36 -22.93
CA PHE A 293 1.55 -1.90 -22.88
C PHE A 293 2.97 -1.46 -22.54
N LEU A 294 3.57 -2.17 -21.61
CA LEU A 294 4.91 -1.88 -21.12
C LEU A 294 5.90 -2.77 -21.87
N LYS A 295 6.68 -2.17 -22.75
CA LYS A 295 7.85 -2.83 -23.36
C LYS A 295 9.10 -2.50 -22.55
#